data_17af235774f58ec8eac956a1a7e64750
#
_entry.id   17af235774f58ec8eac956a1a7e64750
#
_cell.length_a   1.000
_cell.length_b   1.000
_cell.length_c   1.000
_cell.angle_alpha   90.00
_cell.angle_beta   90.00
_cell.angle_gamma   90.00
#
_symmetry.space_group_name_H-M   'P 1'
#
loop_
_entity.id
_entity.type
_entity.pdbx_description
1 polymer ?
#
loop_
_entity_poly.entity_id
_entity_poly.type
_entity_poly.pdbx_seq_one_letter_code
_entity_poly.pdbx_strand_id
1 'polypeptide(L)'
;MITEQEEKFVFLKLYNGEQVMGEKVFENNELITVESPFLIRLIPRLEPQGLVEQITSGPYCQFTEEKTFSFLKKDLLFSKPLHSFMIPVYLKMTLDRDEQDLLQFRGNEEEEIEEDPVDQLIVSPSNDTLH
;
A
#
# COMPACT_ATOMS: atom_id res chain seq x y z
N MET A 1 18.15 18.84 8.54
CA MET A 1 16.84 19.48 8.59
C MET A 1 15.88 18.77 7.66
N ILE A 2 14.67 18.54 8.13
CA ILE A 2 13.66 17.82 7.36
C ILE A 2 12.89 18.80 6.49
N THR A 3 12.74 18.49 5.21
CA THR A 3 11.98 19.35 4.33
C THR A 3 10.48 19.13 4.55
N GLU A 4 9.67 20.05 4.05
CA GLU A 4 8.23 19.90 4.14
C GLU A 4 7.78 18.60 3.49
N GLN A 5 8.40 18.24 2.38
CA GLN A 5 8.04 17.04 1.66
C GLN A 5 8.35 15.80 2.49
N GLU A 6 9.47 15.82 3.21
CA GLU A 6 9.82 14.67 4.03
C GLU A 6 8.89 14.54 5.22
N GLU A 7 8.38 15.66 5.74
CA GLU A 7 7.42 15.59 6.84
C GLU A 7 6.05 15.15 6.36
N LYS A 8 5.76 15.38 5.10
CA LYS A 8 4.44 15.09 4.54
C LYS A 8 4.24 13.59 4.31
N PHE A 9 5.28 12.89 3.92
CA PHE A 9 5.17 11.46 3.62
C PHE A 9 5.78 10.67 4.76
N VAL A 10 5.04 9.66 5.24
CA VAL A 10 5.42 8.95 6.44
C VAL A 10 5.53 7.47 6.19
N PHE A 11 6.32 6.83 7.03
CA PHE A 11 6.49 5.40 7.10
C PHE A 11 6.05 4.94 8.48
N LEU A 12 5.09 4.01 8.50
CA LEU A 12 4.53 3.50 9.73
C LEU A 12 4.87 2.04 9.89
N LYS A 13 5.31 1.65 11.07
CA LYS A 13 5.52 0.25 11.41
C LYS A 13 4.52 -0.12 12.48
N LEU A 14 3.66 -1.09 12.16
CA LEU A 14 2.62 -1.51 13.08
C LEU A 14 3.11 -2.65 13.95
N TYR A 15 2.46 -2.82 15.10
CA TYR A 15 2.82 -3.90 16.00
C TYR A 15 2.63 -5.27 15.40
N ASN A 16 1.70 -5.39 14.45
CA ASN A 16 1.49 -6.69 13.80
C ASN A 16 2.53 -6.99 12.73
N GLY A 17 3.51 -6.11 12.55
CA GLY A 17 4.58 -6.33 11.59
C GLY A 17 4.37 -5.66 10.25
N GLU A 18 3.19 -5.15 10.01
CA GLU A 18 2.91 -4.49 8.75
C GLU A 18 3.66 -3.18 8.63
N GLN A 19 4.07 -2.85 7.42
CA GLN A 19 4.77 -1.62 7.11
C GLN A 19 3.95 -0.86 6.08
N VAL A 20 3.72 0.41 6.36
CA VAL A 20 2.79 1.22 5.59
C VAL A 20 3.45 2.55 5.25
N MET A 21 3.26 3.00 4.03
CA MET A 21 3.67 4.36 3.64
C MET A 21 2.45 5.12 3.19
N GLY A 22 2.46 6.42 3.42
CA GLY A 22 1.33 7.24 3.04
C GLY A 22 1.61 8.70 3.20
N GLU A 23 0.65 9.50 2.81
CA GLU A 23 0.73 10.94 2.96
C GLU A 23 0.01 11.34 4.24
N LYS A 24 0.74 11.99 5.14
CA LYS A 24 0.17 12.40 6.41
C LYS A 24 -0.71 13.63 6.20
N VAL A 25 -1.96 13.55 6.63
CA VAL A 25 -2.88 14.67 6.51
C VAL A 25 -3.31 15.20 7.87
N PHE A 26 -3.04 14.46 8.95
CA PHE A 26 -3.39 14.91 10.29
C PHE A 26 -2.65 14.07 11.30
N GLU A 27 -2.29 14.67 12.43
CA GLU A 27 -1.63 13.96 13.50
C GLU A 27 -1.87 14.66 14.82
N ASN A 28 -2.17 13.89 15.86
CA ASN A 28 -2.21 14.41 17.21
C ASN A 28 -1.55 13.40 18.16
N ASN A 29 -1.78 13.54 19.46
CA ASN A 29 -1.11 12.65 20.40
C ASN A 29 -1.60 11.21 20.34
N GLU A 30 -2.79 10.98 19.80
CA GLU A 30 -3.40 9.67 19.86
C GLU A 30 -3.40 8.95 18.52
N LEU A 31 -3.42 9.69 17.42
CA LEU A 31 -3.53 9.03 16.13
C LEU A 31 -2.82 9.83 15.04
N ILE A 32 -2.60 9.16 13.94
CA ILE A 32 -2.07 9.76 12.73
C ILE A 32 -2.97 9.33 11.57
N THR A 33 -3.38 10.30 10.77
CA THR A 33 -4.25 10.05 9.63
C THR A 33 -3.45 10.20 8.36
N VAL A 34 -3.52 9.18 7.52
CA VAL A 34 -2.78 9.17 6.27
C VAL A 34 -3.73 8.95 5.11
N GLU A 35 -3.39 9.52 3.97
CA GLU A 35 -4.13 9.33 2.75
C GLU A 35 -3.39 8.36 1.84
N SER A 36 -4.15 7.48 1.21
CA SER A 36 -3.63 6.50 0.26
C SER A 36 -2.49 5.67 0.87
N PRO A 37 -2.75 4.99 1.99
CA PRO A 37 -1.70 4.15 2.56
C PRO A 37 -1.45 2.93 1.69
N PHE A 38 -0.17 2.60 1.52
CA PHE A 38 0.25 1.42 0.78
C PHE A 38 1.05 0.52 1.68
N LEU A 39 0.75 -0.77 1.61
CA LEU A 39 1.50 -1.78 2.35
C LEU A 39 2.80 -2.04 1.62
N ILE A 40 3.89 -2.16 2.39
CA ILE A 40 5.21 -2.43 1.82
C ILE A 40 5.67 -3.78 2.32
N ARG A 41 6.18 -4.61 1.42
CA ARG A 41 6.68 -5.93 1.77
C ARG A 41 7.98 -6.21 1.05
N LEU A 42 8.84 -6.95 1.73
CA LEU A 42 10.03 -7.52 1.11
C LEU A 42 9.76 -8.99 0.84
N ILE A 43 9.88 -9.39 -0.41
CA ILE A 43 9.61 -10.77 -0.80
C ILE A 43 10.89 -11.36 -1.36
N PRO A 44 11.37 -12.48 -0.78
CA PRO A 44 12.55 -13.12 -1.33
C PRO A 44 12.24 -13.78 -2.66
N ARG A 45 13.16 -13.68 -3.59
CA ARG A 45 13.07 -14.32 -4.89
C ARG A 45 14.35 -15.06 -5.18
N LEU A 46 14.20 -16.27 -5.71
CA LEU A 46 15.36 -17.05 -6.12
C LEU A 46 15.70 -16.73 -7.56
N GLU A 47 16.89 -16.23 -7.77
CA GLU A 47 17.38 -15.87 -9.10
C GLU A 47 18.57 -16.76 -9.42
N PRO A 48 18.96 -16.84 -10.71
CA PRO A 48 20.11 -17.66 -11.06
C PRO A 48 21.38 -17.30 -10.27
N GLN A 49 21.53 -16.03 -9.94
CA GLN A 49 22.73 -15.60 -9.22
C GLN A 49 22.57 -15.68 -7.71
N GLY A 50 21.43 -16.14 -7.22
CA GLY A 50 21.22 -16.29 -5.79
C GLY A 50 19.91 -15.70 -5.32
N LEU A 51 19.77 -15.62 -4.01
CA LEU A 51 18.56 -15.11 -3.40
C LEU A 51 18.60 -13.58 -3.36
N VAL A 52 17.55 -12.94 -3.84
CA VAL A 52 17.43 -11.48 -3.80
C VAL A 52 16.11 -11.14 -3.14
N GLU A 53 16.03 -9.93 -2.60
CA GLU A 53 14.82 -9.43 -2.00
C GLU A 53 14.18 -8.39 -2.90
N GLN A 54 12.89 -8.49 -3.07
CA GLN A 54 12.16 -7.57 -3.93
C GLN A 54 11.13 -6.82 -3.10
N ILE A 55 11.07 -5.51 -3.28
CA ILE A 55 10.07 -4.68 -2.61
C ILE A 55 8.79 -4.75 -3.42
N THR A 56 7.69 -5.09 -2.76
CA THR A 56 6.38 -5.06 -3.36
C THR A 56 5.49 -4.17 -2.53
N SER A 57 4.47 -3.62 -3.16
CA SER A 57 3.59 -2.70 -2.49
C SER A 57 2.21 -2.76 -3.12
N GLY A 58 1.20 -2.54 -2.30
CA GLY A 58 -0.18 -2.47 -2.75
C GLY A 58 -0.99 -1.66 -1.79
N PRO A 59 -2.22 -1.30 -2.16
CA PRO A 59 -3.07 -0.51 -1.25
C PRO A 59 -3.26 -1.23 0.07
N TYR A 60 -3.23 -0.46 1.15
CA TYR A 60 -3.39 -1.03 2.47
C TYR A 60 -4.74 -1.73 2.61
N CYS A 61 -5.78 -1.12 2.04
CA CYS A 61 -7.11 -1.69 2.10
C CYS A 61 -7.73 -1.62 0.71
N GLN A 62 -8.05 -2.79 0.13
CA GLN A 62 -8.47 -2.85 -1.26
C GLN A 62 -9.97 -2.91 -1.44
N PHE A 63 -10.72 -3.13 -0.37
CA PHE A 63 -12.13 -3.42 -0.49
C PHE A 63 -13.00 -2.24 -0.07
N THR A 64 -12.45 -1.04 -0.11
CA THR A 64 -13.19 0.17 0.18
C THR A 64 -12.70 1.25 -0.77
N GLU A 65 -13.59 2.19 -1.08
CA GLU A 65 -13.21 3.34 -1.90
C GLU A 65 -12.57 4.43 -1.07
N GLU A 66 -12.62 4.29 0.25
CA GLU A 66 -11.99 5.27 1.13
C GLU A 66 -10.48 5.24 0.95
N LYS A 67 -9.89 6.42 0.94
CA LYS A 67 -8.45 6.53 0.79
C LYS A 67 -7.76 7.15 1.99
N THR A 68 -8.53 7.53 2.99
CA THR A 68 -7.99 8.17 4.19
C THR A 68 -8.23 7.26 5.38
N PHE A 69 -7.18 6.96 6.10
CA PHE A 69 -7.24 6.02 7.22
C PHE A 69 -6.51 6.61 8.42
N SER A 70 -7.07 6.39 9.60
CA SER A 70 -6.46 6.82 10.85
C SER A 70 -5.88 5.63 11.59
N PHE A 71 -4.64 5.75 12.01
CA PHE A 71 -3.96 4.73 12.77
C PHE A 71 -3.74 5.23 14.19
N LEU A 72 -4.14 4.41 15.17
CA LEU A 72 -3.88 4.76 16.56
C LEU A 72 -2.41 4.61 16.86
N LYS A 73 -1.83 5.62 17.51
CA LYS A 73 -0.40 5.57 17.79
C LYS A 73 -0.04 4.42 18.72
N LYS A 74 -0.97 3.98 19.53
CA LYS A 74 -0.70 2.83 20.41
C LYS A 74 -0.52 1.54 19.61
N ASP A 75 -0.99 1.51 18.37
CA ASP A 75 -0.84 0.33 17.51
C ASP A 75 0.40 0.41 16.64
N LEU A 76 1.18 1.45 16.78
CA LEU A 76 2.38 1.66 15.99
C LEU A 76 3.62 1.41 16.82
N LEU A 77 4.60 0.71 16.25
CA LEU A 77 5.93 0.68 16.84
C LEU A 77 6.59 2.03 16.69
N PHE A 78 6.44 2.64 15.53
CA PHE A 78 6.96 3.97 15.29
C PHE A 78 6.35 4.57 14.04
N SER A 79 6.53 5.88 13.92
CA SER A 79 6.19 6.65 12.75
C SER A 79 7.40 7.51 12.41
N LYS A 80 7.86 7.43 11.16
CA LYS A 80 9.06 8.13 10.73
C LYS A 80 8.81 8.75 9.37
N PRO A 81 9.59 9.77 9.00
CA PRO A 81 9.48 10.26 7.62
C PRO A 81 9.84 9.15 6.63
N LEU A 82 9.10 9.11 5.54
CA LEU A 82 9.38 8.15 4.48
C LEU A 82 10.73 8.48 3.85
N HIS A 83 11.51 7.43 3.57
CA HIS A 83 12.82 7.65 2.96
C HIS A 83 12.65 8.39 1.63
N SER A 84 13.55 9.33 1.38
CA SER A 84 13.39 10.21 0.22
C SER A 84 13.34 9.44 -1.10
N PHE A 85 14.08 8.33 -1.21
CA PHE A 85 14.07 7.59 -2.47
C PHE A 85 12.74 6.86 -2.67
N MET A 86 11.95 6.67 -1.62
CA MET A 86 10.66 6.01 -1.73
C MET A 86 9.53 6.97 -2.10
N ILE A 87 9.75 8.26 -1.94
CA ILE A 87 8.68 9.22 -2.22
C ILE A 87 8.25 9.17 -3.68
N PRO A 88 9.16 9.19 -4.66
CA PRO A 88 8.72 9.06 -6.06
C PRO A 88 8.03 7.74 -6.33
N VAL A 89 8.47 6.65 -5.69
CA VAL A 89 7.84 5.36 -5.84
C VAL A 89 6.40 5.42 -5.36
N TYR A 90 6.21 5.99 -4.17
CA TYR A 90 4.88 6.12 -3.61
C TYR A 90 3.97 6.96 -4.51
N LEU A 91 4.48 8.09 -4.98
CA LEU A 91 3.67 8.97 -5.82
C LEU A 91 3.27 8.29 -7.12
N LYS A 92 4.19 7.54 -7.71
CA LYS A 92 3.86 6.81 -8.93
C LYS A 92 2.78 5.76 -8.66
N MET A 93 2.87 5.07 -7.54
CA MET A 93 1.89 4.04 -7.22
C MET A 93 0.51 4.63 -6.99
N THR A 94 0.43 5.80 -6.37
CA THR A 94 -0.87 6.42 -6.18
C THR A 94 -1.48 6.83 -7.52
N LEU A 95 -0.66 7.33 -8.43
CA LEU A 95 -1.15 7.67 -9.76
C LEU A 95 -1.62 6.43 -10.52
N ASP A 96 -0.83 5.37 -10.47
CA ASP A 96 -1.20 4.13 -11.14
C ASP A 96 -2.51 3.58 -10.61
N ARG A 97 -2.70 3.66 -9.30
CA ARG A 97 -3.93 3.18 -8.69
C ARG A 97 -5.13 3.99 -9.18
N ASP A 98 -4.98 5.30 -9.22
CA ASP A 98 -6.08 6.15 -9.66
C ASP A 98 -6.45 5.86 -11.11
N GLU A 99 -5.44 5.65 -11.94
CA GLU A 99 -5.69 5.32 -13.34
C GLU A 99 -6.37 3.97 -13.48
N GLN A 100 -5.94 3.00 -12.70
CA GLN A 100 -6.53 1.67 -12.74
C GLN A 100 -7.98 1.69 -12.28
N ASP A 101 -8.26 2.46 -11.24
CA ASP A 101 -9.62 2.59 -10.77
C ASP A 101 -10.52 3.13 -11.88
N LEU A 102 -10.02 4.12 -12.60
CA LEU A 102 -10.78 4.71 -13.69
C LEU A 102 -11.02 3.69 -14.81
N LEU A 103 -9.99 2.94 -15.16
CA LEU A 103 -10.11 1.95 -16.22
C LEU A 103 -11.04 0.83 -15.82
N GLN A 104 -10.99 0.40 -14.58
CA GLN A 104 -11.88 -0.64 -14.11
C GLN A 104 -13.33 -0.20 -14.15
N PHE A 105 -13.57 1.05 -13.82
CA PHE A 105 -14.92 1.57 -13.87
C PHE A 105 -15.47 1.48 -15.28
N ARG A 106 -14.66 1.84 -16.27
CA ARG A 106 -15.08 1.75 -17.66
C ARG A 106 -15.27 0.32 -18.08
N GLY A 107 -14.34 -0.54 -17.69
CA GLY A 107 -14.44 -1.94 -18.04
C GLY A 107 -15.69 -2.58 -17.54
N ASN A 108 -16.08 -2.22 -16.33
CA ASN A 108 -17.28 -2.80 -15.74
C ASN A 108 -18.52 -2.48 -16.55
N GLU A 109 -18.55 -1.31 -17.16
CA GLU A 109 -19.68 -0.94 -17.97
C GLU A 109 -19.78 -1.79 -19.23
N GLU A 110 -18.65 -2.26 -19.72
CA GLU A 110 -18.60 -2.98 -21.00
C GLU A 110 -18.54 -4.48 -20.84
N GLU A 111 -17.87 -4.93 -19.80
CA GLU A 111 -17.55 -6.35 -19.66
C GLU A 111 -17.83 -6.87 -18.28
N GLU A 112 -18.85 -6.40 -17.68
CA GLU A 112 -19.10 -6.73 -16.29
C GLU A 112 -19.19 -8.21 -16.03
N ILE A 113 -19.49 -9.00 -17.04
CA ILE A 113 -19.67 -10.43 -16.86
C ILE A 113 -18.45 -11.23 -17.24
N GLU A 114 -17.40 -10.58 -17.69
CA GLU A 114 -16.23 -11.28 -18.15
C GLU A 114 -15.51 -12.02 -17.07
N GLU A 115 -15.47 -11.45 -15.91
CA GLU A 115 -14.64 -11.96 -14.85
C GLU A 115 -15.42 -12.81 -13.89
N ASP A 116 -14.79 -13.87 -13.44
CA ASP A 116 -15.30 -14.67 -12.36
C ASP A 116 -14.55 -14.27 -11.10
N PRO A 117 -15.17 -13.51 -10.21
CA PRO A 117 -14.45 -13.05 -9.01
C PRO A 117 -13.90 -14.20 -8.17
N VAL A 118 -14.56 -15.34 -8.23
CA VAL A 118 -14.08 -16.48 -7.46
C VAL A 118 -12.74 -16.94 -7.96
N ASP A 119 -12.57 -16.98 -9.27
CA ASP A 119 -11.29 -17.36 -9.84
C ASP A 119 -10.19 -16.42 -9.39
N GLN A 120 -10.48 -15.15 -9.36
CA GLN A 120 -9.46 -14.19 -8.94
C GLN A 120 -9.09 -14.39 -7.49
N LEU A 121 -10.05 -14.69 -6.65
CA LEU A 121 -9.76 -14.92 -5.24
C LEU A 121 -8.94 -16.17 -5.04
N ILE A 122 -9.19 -17.19 -5.82
CA ILE A 122 -8.47 -18.44 -5.68
C ILE A 122 -7.03 -18.30 -6.10
N VAL A 123 -6.80 -17.54 -7.13
CA VAL A 123 -5.45 -17.38 -7.66
C VAL A 123 -4.51 -16.88 -6.60
N SER A 124 -5.02 -16.13 -5.72
CA SER A 124 -4.14 -15.57 -4.73
C SER A 124 -3.64 -16.59 -3.75
N PRO A 125 -3.89 -17.79 -3.75
CA PRO A 125 -3.39 -18.67 -2.72
C PRO A 125 -2.38 -19.60 -2.99
N SER A 126 -2.74 -19.46 -3.63
CA SER A 126 -2.43 -19.67 -3.39
C SER A 126 -2.02 -19.70 -2.93
N ASN A 127 -1.99 -19.92 -3.34
CA ASN A 127 -1.76 -19.68 -2.94
C ASN A 127 -1.65 -19.49 -2.28
N ASP A 128 -1.62 -19.63 -2.42
CA ASP A 128 -1.68 -19.34 -1.75
C ASP A 128 -1.95 -19.37 -1.08
N THR A 129 -2.22 -19.67 -1.35
CA THR A 129 -2.54 -19.61 -0.76
C THR A 129 -2.78 -19.74 -0.13
N LEU A 130 -2.89 -20.25 -0.12
CA LEU A 130 -3.13 -20.24 0.37
C LEU A 130 -2.79 -20.29 1.06
N HIS A 131 -2.68 -20.49 0.86
CA HIS A 131 -2.27 -20.32 1.37
C HIS A 131 -2.06 -20.24 1.81
#